data_b1c4ac8c18639362db0795a011487081
#
_entry.id   b1c4ac8c18639362db0795a011487081
#
_cell.length_a   1.000
_cell.length_b   1.000
_cell.length_c   1.000
_cell.angle_alpha   90.00
_cell.angle_beta   90.00
_cell.angle_gamma   90.00
#
_symmetry.space_group_name_H-M   'P 1'
#
loop_
_entity.id
_entity.type
_entity.pdbx_description
1 polymer ?
#
loop_
_entity_poly.entity_id
_entity_poly.type
_entity_poly.pdbx_seq_one_letter_code
_entity_poly.pdbx_strand_id
1 'polypeptide(L)'
;MKMKFKWFVLFLTAAALILPMMAATPVMADQLSDAIAAVPQGTGPGQIDPSAQAGIFGIPGAPSPGLLLCFCWAIWVGWIFSTIGAFGGVMAGVGHISIYGMGPYAKTFKDTSPALNKMLTDSIRVSNQWLVGLSALVSSITYGRQKRLVTALGAFMGAGALFATFLVVFTTAGKVRFSQYQGWFGLCVFLIFAFMVYEMSPRGQASKKAAKDAAKAFENTVKNKGSIKGQGVKTLNWSIAKTEISFFGQKFSFSPIWAFIGGFCISAMASFIGVGGGFLYVPFLTSIVGLPMFVVAGTSSVAVLIGMIFSIFNFMVLKGVMVYWPMIGLELVGVFVGSMIGPRTGKYIPEKALKWLFLVLAFYIGIRYTLKGFFGIAML
;
A
#
# COMPACT_ATOMS: atom_id res chain seq x y z
N MET A 1 11.90 -6.47 -27.60
CA MET A 1 12.07 -5.65 -26.39
C MET A 1 11.01 -5.90 -25.31
N LYS A 2 9.70 -6.10 -25.66
CA LYS A 2 8.59 -6.31 -24.70
C LYS A 2 8.70 -7.60 -23.84
N MET A 3 9.29 -8.66 -24.35
CA MET A 3 9.43 -9.94 -23.64
C MET A 3 10.56 -9.91 -22.60
N LYS A 4 11.68 -9.25 -22.89
CA LYS A 4 12.83 -9.09 -21.98
C LYS A 4 12.49 -8.27 -20.73
N PHE A 5 11.65 -7.24 -20.86
CA PHE A 5 11.21 -6.41 -19.73
C PHE A 5 10.30 -7.18 -18.77
N LYS A 6 9.40 -8.05 -19.28
CA LYS A 6 8.57 -8.91 -18.42
C LYS A 6 9.38 -9.88 -17.57
N TRP A 7 10.38 -10.51 -18.18
CA TRP A 7 11.28 -11.43 -17.49
C TRP A 7 12.19 -10.71 -16.50
N PHE A 8 12.63 -9.50 -16.84
CA PHE A 8 13.43 -8.65 -15.94
C PHE A 8 12.63 -8.23 -14.70
N VAL A 9 11.38 -7.79 -14.86
CA VAL A 9 10.51 -7.45 -13.73
C VAL A 9 10.21 -8.69 -12.89
N LEU A 10 9.92 -9.83 -13.51
CA LEU A 10 9.70 -11.11 -12.81
C LEU A 10 10.95 -11.57 -12.05
N PHE A 11 12.12 -11.43 -12.65
CA PHE A 11 13.40 -11.78 -12.04
C PHE A 11 13.74 -10.85 -10.87
N LEU A 12 13.60 -9.53 -11.04
CA LEU A 12 13.77 -8.55 -9.95
C LEU A 12 12.78 -8.80 -8.81
N THR A 13 11.52 -9.11 -9.15
CA THR A 13 10.50 -9.38 -8.12
C THR A 13 10.78 -10.70 -7.41
N ALA A 14 11.18 -11.74 -8.14
CA ALA A 14 11.57 -13.03 -7.55
C ALA A 14 12.83 -12.87 -6.68
N ALA A 15 13.84 -12.18 -7.17
CA ALA A 15 15.06 -11.91 -6.40
C ALA A 15 14.77 -11.07 -5.14
N ALA A 16 13.95 -10.03 -5.25
CA ALA A 16 13.57 -9.19 -4.12
C ALA A 16 12.67 -9.92 -3.11
N LEU A 17 11.97 -10.97 -3.52
CA LEU A 17 11.16 -11.82 -2.64
C LEU A 17 11.98 -12.98 -2.04
N ILE A 18 12.92 -13.55 -2.79
CA ILE A 18 13.70 -14.72 -2.35
C ILE A 18 14.90 -14.29 -1.49
N LEU A 19 15.62 -13.23 -1.86
CA LEU A 19 16.77 -12.72 -1.09
C LEU A 19 16.47 -12.43 0.39
N PRO A 20 15.37 -11.74 0.75
CA PRO A 20 15.02 -11.53 2.15
C PRO A 20 14.63 -12.80 2.90
N MET A 21 14.04 -13.79 2.22
CA MET A 21 13.72 -15.09 2.83
C MET A 21 15.00 -15.89 3.15
N MET A 22 16.04 -15.74 2.34
CA MET A 22 17.34 -16.39 2.57
C MET A 22 18.22 -15.61 3.57
N ALA A 23 18.00 -14.31 3.73
CA ALA A 23 18.72 -13.44 4.66
C ALA A 23 18.15 -13.46 6.09
N ALA A 24 17.06 -14.17 6.36
CA ALA A 24 16.56 -14.42 7.71
C ALA A 24 17.54 -15.37 8.42
N THR A 25 18.64 -14.81 8.88
CA THR A 25 19.78 -15.53 9.41
C THR A 25 19.63 -15.82 10.92
N PRO A 26 20.39 -16.77 11.47
CA PRO A 26 20.47 -17.06 12.91
C PRO A 26 20.64 -15.79 13.78
N VAL A 27 21.42 -14.83 13.33
CA VAL A 27 21.68 -13.55 14.04
C VAL A 27 20.41 -12.77 14.40
N MET A 28 19.36 -12.83 13.56
CA MET A 28 18.10 -12.13 13.85
C MET A 28 17.25 -12.88 14.89
N ALA A 29 17.32 -14.22 14.88
CA ALA A 29 16.67 -15.04 15.88
C ALA A 29 17.32 -14.79 17.26
N ASP A 30 18.65 -14.68 17.32
CA ASP A 30 19.39 -14.36 18.52
C ASP A 30 19.02 -12.97 19.07
N GLN A 31 18.92 -11.95 18.21
CA GLN A 31 18.50 -10.60 18.63
C GLN A 31 17.08 -10.57 19.21
N LEU A 32 16.15 -11.34 18.64
CA LEU A 32 14.80 -11.46 19.18
C LEU A 32 14.82 -12.17 20.53
N SER A 33 15.56 -13.28 20.63
CA SER A 33 15.73 -14.04 21.87
C SER A 33 16.32 -13.17 22.98
N ASP A 34 17.36 -12.40 22.67
CA ASP A 34 17.98 -11.46 23.62
C ASP A 34 17.02 -10.36 24.05
N ALA A 35 16.24 -9.81 23.11
CA ALA A 35 15.25 -8.79 23.40
C ALA A 35 14.12 -9.32 24.28
N ILE A 36 13.71 -10.59 24.11
CA ILE A 36 12.73 -11.28 24.95
C ILE A 36 13.31 -11.55 26.34
N ALA A 37 14.54 -12.08 26.40
CA ALA A 37 15.20 -12.40 27.67
C ALA A 37 15.45 -11.15 28.54
N ALA A 38 15.61 -9.98 27.93
CA ALA A 38 15.77 -8.71 28.64
C ALA A 38 14.45 -8.14 29.20
N VAL A 39 13.27 -8.73 28.87
CA VAL A 39 11.98 -8.28 29.38
C VAL A 39 11.77 -8.80 30.80
N PRO A 40 11.29 -7.98 31.77
CA PRO A 40 10.91 -8.45 33.08
C PRO A 40 9.82 -9.55 33.00
N GLN A 41 9.99 -10.58 33.80
CA GLN A 41 8.98 -11.65 33.91
C GLN A 41 7.83 -11.22 34.82
N GLY A 42 6.60 -11.60 34.48
CA GLY A 42 5.41 -11.33 35.28
C GLY A 42 4.16 -11.14 34.41
N THR A 43 3.04 -10.85 35.05
CA THR A 43 1.71 -10.70 34.42
C THR A 43 1.29 -9.27 34.18
N GLY A 44 2.15 -8.29 34.52
CA GLY A 44 1.86 -6.87 34.35
C GLY A 44 2.13 -6.34 32.92
N PRO A 45 1.66 -5.13 32.62
CA PRO A 45 1.96 -4.48 31.32
C PRO A 45 3.46 -4.38 31.09
N GLY A 46 3.92 -4.81 29.92
CA GLY A 46 5.36 -4.79 29.55
C GLY A 46 6.19 -5.87 30.21
N GLN A 47 5.56 -6.88 30.79
CA GLN A 47 6.18 -8.10 31.31
C GLN A 47 5.78 -9.28 30.42
N ILE A 48 6.56 -10.34 30.49
CA ILE A 48 6.25 -11.62 29.84
C ILE A 48 5.99 -12.66 30.92
N ASP A 49 4.79 -13.25 30.88
CA ASP A 49 4.44 -14.38 31.75
C ASP A 49 4.92 -15.69 31.09
N PRO A 50 5.94 -16.36 31.62
CA PRO A 50 6.45 -17.59 31.04
C PRO A 50 5.46 -18.76 31.02
N SER A 51 4.41 -18.68 31.86
CA SER A 51 3.36 -19.70 31.93
C SER A 51 2.24 -19.51 30.90
N ALA A 52 2.20 -18.31 30.25
CA ALA A 52 1.19 -18.01 29.25
C ALA A 52 1.42 -18.78 27.94
N GLN A 53 0.34 -19.04 27.22
CA GLN A 53 0.43 -19.69 25.91
C GLN A 53 1.28 -18.84 24.94
N ALA A 54 2.17 -19.50 24.20
CA ALA A 54 2.97 -18.85 23.18
C ALA A 54 2.11 -18.40 22.01
N GLY A 55 2.27 -17.12 21.61
CA GLY A 55 1.63 -16.51 20.45
C GLY A 55 2.60 -16.24 19.32
N ILE A 56 2.45 -15.09 18.65
CA ILE A 56 3.36 -14.68 17.56
C ILE A 56 4.82 -14.68 18.01
N PHE A 57 5.71 -15.08 17.11
CA PHE A 57 7.15 -15.26 17.37
C PHE A 57 7.48 -16.24 18.51
N GLY A 58 6.52 -17.05 18.98
CA GLY A 58 6.72 -17.93 20.12
C GLY A 58 6.78 -17.22 21.46
N ILE A 59 6.42 -15.94 21.52
CA ILE A 59 6.47 -15.14 22.74
C ILE A 59 5.27 -15.52 23.63
N PRO A 60 5.49 -15.94 24.92
CA PRO A 60 4.42 -16.21 25.85
C PRO A 60 3.54 -14.98 26.08
N GLY A 61 2.22 -15.15 26.04
CA GLY A 61 1.24 -14.07 26.21
C GLY A 61 1.10 -13.13 25.01
N ALA A 62 1.82 -13.37 23.91
CA ALA A 62 1.65 -12.61 22.67
C ALA A 62 0.31 -12.96 22.00
N PRO A 63 -0.27 -12.04 21.21
CA PRO A 63 -1.48 -12.32 20.45
C PRO A 63 -1.35 -13.56 19.57
N SER A 64 -2.43 -14.34 19.49
CA SER A 64 -2.52 -15.51 18.61
C SER A 64 -3.79 -15.38 17.76
N PRO A 65 -3.76 -14.55 16.69
CA PRO A 65 -4.93 -14.32 15.86
C PRO A 65 -5.33 -15.59 15.12
N GLY A 66 -6.65 -15.83 15.04
CA GLY A 66 -7.18 -17.02 14.35
C GLY A 66 -6.80 -17.02 12.87
N LEU A 67 -6.27 -18.13 12.39
CA LEU A 67 -5.75 -18.24 11.00
C LEU A 67 -6.83 -17.94 9.96
N LEU A 68 -8.09 -18.36 10.19
CA LEU A 68 -9.20 -18.07 9.28
C LEU A 68 -9.48 -16.56 9.20
N LEU A 69 -9.41 -15.84 10.32
CA LEU A 69 -9.57 -14.39 10.37
C LEU A 69 -8.47 -13.70 9.55
N CYS A 70 -7.22 -14.11 9.74
CA CYS A 70 -6.07 -13.59 8.98
C CYS A 70 -6.26 -13.80 7.47
N PHE A 71 -6.65 -14.99 7.07
CA PHE A 71 -6.89 -15.32 5.66
C PHE A 71 -8.02 -14.49 5.05
N CYS A 72 -9.19 -14.43 5.70
CA CYS A 72 -10.33 -13.65 5.21
C CYS A 72 -10.03 -12.15 5.16
N TRP A 73 -9.35 -11.62 6.18
CA TRP A 73 -8.93 -10.21 6.17
C TRP A 73 -7.94 -9.92 5.05
N ALA A 74 -7.02 -10.81 4.79
CA ALA A 74 -6.05 -10.69 3.72
C ALA A 74 -6.71 -10.71 2.32
N ILE A 75 -7.76 -11.52 2.12
CA ILE A 75 -8.57 -11.47 0.88
C ILE A 75 -9.17 -10.06 0.71
N TRP A 76 -9.73 -9.49 1.77
CA TRP A 76 -10.28 -8.15 1.76
C TRP A 76 -9.22 -7.09 1.44
N VAL A 77 -8.05 -7.14 2.07
CA VAL A 77 -6.91 -6.25 1.80
C VAL A 77 -6.50 -6.30 0.32
N GLY A 78 -6.34 -7.52 -0.21
CA GLY A 78 -5.98 -7.73 -1.61
C GLY A 78 -7.06 -7.22 -2.57
N TRP A 79 -8.32 -7.45 -2.27
CA TRP A 79 -9.45 -6.99 -3.08
C TRP A 79 -9.55 -5.46 -3.10
N ILE A 80 -9.50 -4.80 -1.93
CA ILE A 80 -9.54 -3.34 -1.83
C ILE A 80 -8.39 -2.71 -2.63
N PHE A 81 -7.15 -3.13 -2.34
CA PHE A 81 -6.01 -2.56 -3.03
C PHE A 81 -6.10 -2.75 -4.54
N SER A 82 -6.38 -3.95 -4.99
CA SER A 82 -6.40 -4.27 -6.42
C SER A 82 -7.59 -3.68 -7.16
N THR A 83 -8.69 -3.33 -6.46
CA THR A 83 -9.87 -2.71 -7.06
C THR A 83 -9.68 -1.20 -7.25
N ILE A 84 -9.11 -0.52 -6.25
CA ILE A 84 -8.99 0.95 -6.23
C ILE A 84 -7.55 1.40 -6.53
N GLY A 85 -6.56 0.55 -6.29
CA GLY A 85 -5.13 0.91 -6.35
C GLY A 85 -4.64 1.67 -5.13
N ALA A 86 -5.35 1.55 -3.99
CA ALA A 86 -5.11 2.30 -2.78
C ALA A 86 -5.51 1.53 -1.51
N PHE A 87 -5.13 2.06 -0.35
CA PHE A 87 -5.54 1.63 1.00
C PHE A 87 -5.10 0.22 1.44
N GLY A 88 -4.47 -0.59 0.61
CA GLY A 88 -4.01 -1.93 1.02
C GLY A 88 -3.14 -1.90 2.27
N GLY A 89 -2.15 -1.01 2.32
CA GLY A 89 -1.27 -0.88 3.49
C GLY A 89 -1.98 -0.39 4.75
N VAL A 90 -2.99 0.48 4.58
CA VAL A 90 -3.81 0.94 5.71
C VAL A 90 -4.69 -0.17 6.23
N MET A 91 -5.36 -0.92 5.34
CA MET A 91 -6.22 -2.04 5.73
C MET A 91 -5.40 -3.19 6.33
N ALA A 92 -4.22 -3.50 5.79
CA ALA A 92 -3.29 -4.44 6.40
C ALA A 92 -2.88 -3.97 7.80
N GLY A 93 -2.56 -2.68 7.94
CA GLY A 93 -2.25 -2.07 9.23
C GLY A 93 -3.41 -2.14 10.24
N VAL A 94 -4.65 -1.92 9.80
CA VAL A 94 -5.85 -2.10 10.66
C VAL A 94 -5.95 -3.56 11.13
N GLY A 95 -5.71 -4.53 10.25
CA GLY A 95 -5.66 -5.94 10.61
C GLY A 95 -4.61 -6.22 11.68
N HIS A 96 -3.35 -6.01 11.37
CA HIS A 96 -2.24 -6.33 12.27
C HIS A 96 -2.27 -5.52 13.57
N ILE A 97 -2.49 -4.20 13.49
CA ILE A 97 -2.43 -3.34 14.67
C ILE A 97 -3.65 -3.51 15.55
N SER A 98 -4.87 -3.47 14.98
CA SER A 98 -6.09 -3.37 15.77
C SER A 98 -6.81 -4.71 15.92
N ILE A 99 -7.07 -5.42 14.80
CA ILE A 99 -7.87 -6.64 14.81
C ILE A 99 -7.10 -7.80 15.44
N TYR A 100 -5.82 -7.96 15.10
CA TYR A 100 -4.97 -9.03 15.67
C TYR A 100 -4.31 -8.64 16.99
N GLY A 101 -4.49 -7.39 17.45
CA GLY A 101 -3.99 -6.94 18.74
C GLY A 101 -2.48 -6.73 18.84
N MET A 102 -1.73 -6.85 17.72
CA MET A 102 -0.27 -6.75 17.74
C MET A 102 0.22 -5.35 18.12
N GLY A 103 -0.53 -4.30 17.74
CA GLY A 103 -0.15 -2.92 18.04
C GLY A 103 -0.20 -2.58 19.53
N PRO A 104 -1.32 -2.80 20.24
CA PRO A 104 -1.42 -2.68 21.68
C PRO A 104 -0.37 -3.53 22.40
N TYR A 105 -0.17 -4.79 21.99
CA TYR A 105 0.84 -5.66 22.58
C TYR A 105 2.25 -5.11 22.44
N ALA A 106 2.66 -4.69 21.25
CA ALA A 106 3.97 -4.07 21.05
C ALA A 106 4.14 -2.81 21.93
N LYS A 107 3.07 -2.03 22.12
CA LYS A 107 3.10 -0.79 22.90
C LYS A 107 3.34 -1.04 24.39
N THR A 108 2.95 -2.20 24.94
CA THR A 108 3.18 -2.51 26.38
C THR A 108 4.66 -2.51 26.71
N PHE A 109 5.54 -2.87 25.78
CA PHE A 109 7.00 -2.91 25.96
C PHE A 109 7.72 -1.56 25.75
N LYS A 110 6.97 -0.47 25.54
CA LYS A 110 7.57 0.83 25.23
C LYS A 110 8.59 1.31 26.27
N ASP A 111 8.27 1.09 27.53
CA ASP A 111 9.04 1.57 28.67
C ASP A 111 9.92 0.47 29.31
N THR A 112 9.51 -0.79 29.23
CA THR A 112 10.22 -1.96 29.80
C THR A 112 11.26 -2.55 28.87
N SER A 113 10.98 -2.64 27.57
CA SER A 113 11.91 -3.12 26.54
C SER A 113 11.71 -2.36 25.21
N PRO A 114 12.33 -1.16 25.08
CA PRO A 114 12.26 -0.38 23.82
C PRO A 114 12.75 -1.15 22.60
N ALA A 115 13.68 -2.10 22.79
CA ALA A 115 14.18 -2.96 21.72
C ALA A 115 13.07 -3.88 21.20
N LEU A 116 12.39 -4.62 22.08
CA LEU A 116 11.29 -5.51 21.70
C LEU A 116 10.10 -4.73 21.10
N ASN A 117 9.76 -3.56 21.69
CA ASN A 117 8.75 -2.68 21.12
C ASN A 117 9.06 -2.30 19.66
N LYS A 118 10.30 -1.90 19.40
CA LYS A 118 10.77 -1.53 18.06
C LYS A 118 10.72 -2.71 17.10
N MET A 119 11.21 -3.88 17.52
CA MET A 119 11.23 -5.09 16.69
C MET A 119 9.82 -5.51 16.28
N LEU A 120 8.87 -5.55 17.22
CA LEU A 120 7.46 -5.87 16.95
C LEU A 120 6.81 -4.83 16.02
N THR A 121 7.07 -3.54 16.27
CA THR A 121 6.52 -2.46 15.44
C THR A 121 7.05 -2.51 14.01
N ASP A 122 8.35 -2.73 13.83
CA ASP A 122 8.96 -2.84 12.52
C ASP A 122 8.53 -4.12 11.80
N SER A 123 8.34 -5.23 12.54
CA SER A 123 7.75 -6.46 11.99
C SER A 123 6.34 -6.24 11.44
N ILE A 124 5.46 -5.54 12.17
CA ILE A 124 4.13 -5.16 11.68
C ILE A 124 4.22 -4.38 10.37
N ARG A 125 5.14 -3.43 10.28
CA ARG A 125 5.34 -2.60 9.07
C ARG A 125 5.74 -3.45 7.87
N VAL A 126 6.72 -4.32 8.05
CA VAL A 126 7.21 -5.19 6.96
C VAL A 126 6.14 -6.18 6.55
N SER A 127 5.39 -6.74 7.50
CA SER A 127 4.25 -7.62 7.22
C SER A 127 3.22 -6.92 6.32
N ASN A 128 2.84 -5.67 6.66
CA ASN A 128 1.97 -4.87 5.80
C ASN A 128 2.55 -4.66 4.40
N GLN A 129 3.85 -4.43 4.29
CA GLN A 129 4.52 -4.22 3.01
C GLN A 129 4.53 -5.47 2.13
N TRP A 130 4.66 -6.66 2.71
CA TRP A 130 4.53 -7.93 2.00
C TRP A 130 3.15 -8.11 1.38
N LEU A 131 2.09 -7.86 2.16
CA LEU A 131 0.72 -7.95 1.67
C LEU A 131 0.48 -6.97 0.51
N VAL A 132 0.89 -5.72 0.68
CA VAL A 132 0.73 -4.68 -0.35
C VAL A 132 1.60 -4.95 -1.57
N GLY A 133 2.83 -5.37 -1.37
CA GLY A 133 3.78 -5.70 -2.44
C GLY A 133 3.26 -6.82 -3.35
N LEU A 134 2.78 -7.92 -2.76
CA LEU A 134 2.17 -9.02 -3.52
C LEU A 134 0.89 -8.56 -4.22
N SER A 135 0.04 -7.80 -3.54
CA SER A 135 -1.17 -7.25 -4.14
C SER A 135 -0.85 -6.34 -5.33
N ALA A 136 0.15 -5.47 -5.18
CA ALA A 136 0.61 -4.57 -6.25
C ALA A 136 1.20 -5.33 -7.44
N LEU A 137 1.93 -6.42 -7.19
CA LEU A 137 2.45 -7.30 -8.25
C LEU A 137 1.32 -7.94 -9.05
N VAL A 138 0.39 -8.63 -8.37
CA VAL A 138 -0.75 -9.31 -9.01
C VAL A 138 -1.61 -8.30 -9.77
N SER A 139 -1.88 -7.13 -9.17
CA SER A 139 -2.64 -6.05 -9.79
C SER A 139 -1.95 -5.52 -11.05
N SER A 140 -0.65 -5.21 -10.97
CA SER A 140 0.13 -4.69 -12.11
C SER A 140 0.13 -5.66 -13.29
N ILE A 141 0.28 -6.96 -13.02
CA ILE A 141 0.22 -8.00 -14.06
C ILE A 141 -1.19 -8.08 -14.66
N THR A 142 -2.22 -8.09 -13.81
CA THR A 142 -3.61 -8.26 -14.25
C THR A 142 -4.09 -7.05 -15.04
N TYR A 143 -3.87 -5.83 -14.56
CA TYR A 143 -4.20 -4.59 -15.28
C TYR A 143 -3.37 -4.41 -16.55
N GLY A 144 -2.11 -4.82 -16.54
CA GLY A 144 -1.27 -4.84 -17.73
C GLY A 144 -1.84 -5.74 -18.83
N ARG A 145 -2.34 -6.96 -18.46
CA ARG A 145 -3.01 -7.87 -19.39
C ARG A 145 -4.36 -7.32 -19.90
N GLN A 146 -5.06 -6.58 -19.04
CA GLN A 146 -6.32 -5.92 -19.41
C GLN A 146 -6.11 -4.61 -20.19
N LYS A 147 -4.88 -4.16 -20.40
CA LYS A 147 -4.55 -2.88 -21.02
C LYS A 147 -5.20 -1.67 -20.32
N ARG A 148 -5.25 -1.72 -19.00
CA ARG A 148 -5.76 -0.68 -18.11
C ARG A 148 -4.64 -0.09 -17.23
N LEU A 149 -3.43 0.01 -17.77
CA LEU A 149 -2.22 0.39 -17.06
C LEU A 149 -1.37 1.30 -17.93
N VAL A 150 -0.95 2.44 -17.39
CA VAL A 150 0.05 3.33 -17.99
C VAL A 150 1.41 3.04 -17.36
N THR A 151 2.11 2.04 -17.91
CA THR A 151 3.38 1.54 -17.35
C THR A 151 4.43 2.64 -17.16
N ALA A 152 4.56 3.53 -18.14
CA ALA A 152 5.53 4.62 -18.07
C ALA A 152 5.24 5.56 -16.89
N LEU A 153 3.98 5.98 -16.74
CA LEU A 153 3.57 6.86 -15.64
C LEU A 153 3.83 6.21 -14.28
N GLY A 154 3.41 4.94 -14.11
CA GLY A 154 3.67 4.18 -12.89
C GLY A 154 5.15 3.97 -12.60
N ALA A 155 5.97 3.75 -13.63
CA ALA A 155 7.42 3.57 -13.48
C ALA A 155 8.13 4.87 -13.06
N PHE A 156 7.79 6.01 -13.67
CA PHE A 156 8.37 7.29 -13.26
C PHE A 156 7.95 7.71 -11.85
N MET A 157 6.69 7.48 -11.48
CA MET A 157 6.24 7.69 -10.10
C MET A 157 6.97 6.75 -9.12
N GLY A 158 7.16 5.49 -9.50
CA GLY A 158 7.91 4.51 -8.71
C GLY A 158 9.39 4.86 -8.57
N ALA A 159 10.03 5.38 -9.63
CA ALA A 159 11.40 5.89 -9.56
C ALA A 159 11.51 7.08 -8.58
N GLY A 160 10.56 8.03 -8.63
CA GLY A 160 10.48 9.11 -7.64
C GLY A 160 10.31 8.58 -6.21
N ALA A 161 9.48 7.53 -6.05
CA ALA A 161 9.28 6.86 -4.77
C ALA A 161 10.57 6.25 -4.20
N LEU A 162 11.39 5.62 -5.02
CA LEU A 162 12.70 5.07 -4.61
C LEU A 162 13.60 6.15 -4.03
N PHE A 163 13.76 7.24 -4.75
CA PHE A 163 14.60 8.37 -4.30
C PHE A 163 14.07 8.99 -3.01
N ALA A 164 12.76 9.18 -2.90
CA ALA A 164 12.14 9.72 -1.68
C ALA A 164 12.35 8.79 -0.48
N THR A 165 12.10 7.50 -0.65
CA THR A 165 12.25 6.54 0.45
C THR A 165 13.70 6.47 0.93
N PHE A 166 14.66 6.46 0.01
CA PHE A 166 16.08 6.50 0.36
C PHE A 166 16.44 7.78 1.14
N LEU A 167 16.07 8.94 0.60
CA LEU A 167 16.39 10.23 1.21
C LEU A 167 15.76 10.39 2.60
N VAL A 168 14.47 10.05 2.72
CA VAL A 168 13.73 10.18 3.98
C VAL A 168 14.29 9.21 5.04
N VAL A 169 14.54 7.96 4.69
CA VAL A 169 15.12 6.99 5.62
C VAL A 169 16.49 7.43 6.08
N PHE A 170 17.34 7.92 5.16
CA PHE A 170 18.70 8.37 5.48
C PHE A 170 18.74 9.61 6.38
N THR A 171 17.84 10.58 6.14
CA THR A 171 17.84 11.87 6.88
C THR A 171 17.06 11.81 8.20
N THR A 172 16.03 10.95 8.30
CA THR A 172 15.07 10.97 9.41
C THR A 172 15.07 9.73 10.31
N ALA A 173 15.84 8.70 9.93
CA ALA A 173 15.91 7.47 10.72
C ALA A 173 16.32 7.75 12.16
N GLY A 174 15.42 7.39 13.09
CA GLY A 174 15.64 7.59 14.53
C GLY A 174 15.38 9.00 15.08
N LYS A 175 15.15 10.03 14.22
CA LYS A 175 14.96 11.42 14.66
C LYS A 175 13.51 11.85 14.79
N VAL A 176 12.60 11.25 14.02
CA VAL A 176 11.20 11.68 13.94
C VAL A 176 10.26 10.52 14.26
N ARG A 177 9.29 10.76 15.14
CA ARG A 177 8.26 9.77 15.53
C ARG A 177 6.95 10.09 14.84
N PHE A 178 6.29 9.10 14.26
CA PHE A 178 4.98 9.28 13.59
C PHE A 178 3.93 9.91 14.50
N SER A 179 3.94 9.60 15.79
CA SER A 179 3.04 10.19 16.79
C SER A 179 3.04 11.71 16.84
N GLN A 180 4.15 12.37 16.44
CA GLN A 180 4.29 13.82 16.50
C GLN A 180 3.52 14.55 15.38
N TYR A 181 3.27 13.90 14.23
CA TYR A 181 2.62 14.52 13.07
C TYR A 181 1.44 13.72 12.50
N GLN A 182 1.00 12.67 13.22
CA GLN A 182 -0.13 11.86 12.77
C GLN A 182 -1.43 12.66 12.63
N GLY A 183 -1.65 13.69 13.46
CA GLY A 183 -2.80 14.60 13.34
C GLY A 183 -2.74 15.45 12.07
N TRP A 184 -1.58 15.98 11.75
CA TRP A 184 -1.36 16.73 10.50
C TRP A 184 -1.56 15.85 9.27
N PHE A 185 -1.15 14.58 9.36
CA PHE A 185 -1.44 13.59 8.32
C PHE A 185 -2.95 13.38 8.15
N GLY A 186 -3.68 13.19 9.25
CA GLY A 186 -5.14 13.08 9.22
C GLY A 186 -5.80 14.28 8.54
N LEU A 187 -5.36 15.48 8.90
CA LEU A 187 -5.84 16.74 8.29
C LEU A 187 -5.53 16.79 6.78
N CYS A 188 -4.33 16.37 6.37
CA CYS A 188 -3.97 16.29 4.94
C CYS A 188 -4.90 15.33 4.18
N VAL A 189 -5.22 14.16 4.77
CA VAL A 189 -6.17 13.20 4.19
C VAL A 189 -7.58 13.80 4.09
N PHE A 190 -8.01 14.59 5.08
CA PHE A 190 -9.28 15.33 5.00
C PHE A 190 -9.29 16.36 3.87
N LEU A 191 -8.21 17.09 3.67
CA LEU A 191 -8.11 18.04 2.55
C LEU A 191 -8.23 17.32 1.21
N ILE A 192 -7.58 16.15 1.07
CA ILE A 192 -7.70 15.29 -0.12
C ILE A 192 -9.14 14.78 -0.28
N PHE A 193 -9.77 14.32 0.80
CA PHE A 193 -11.16 13.93 0.81
C PHE A 193 -12.09 15.07 0.34
N ALA A 194 -11.97 16.25 0.94
CA ALA A 194 -12.76 17.41 0.59
C ALA A 194 -12.56 17.85 -0.88
N PHE A 195 -11.31 17.81 -1.35
CA PHE A 195 -10.99 18.11 -2.74
C PHE A 195 -11.61 17.09 -3.71
N MET A 196 -11.54 15.80 -3.40
CA MET A 196 -12.18 14.77 -4.25
C MET A 196 -13.72 14.85 -4.22
N VAL A 197 -14.32 15.21 -3.07
CA VAL A 197 -15.77 15.49 -3.00
C VAL A 197 -16.13 16.66 -3.90
N TYR A 198 -15.36 17.74 -3.87
CA TYR A 198 -15.54 18.88 -4.78
C TYR A 198 -15.44 18.44 -6.25
N GLU A 199 -14.49 17.61 -6.61
CA GLU A 199 -14.36 17.08 -7.97
C GLU A 199 -15.55 16.21 -8.43
N MET A 200 -16.27 15.58 -7.49
CA MET A 200 -17.48 14.83 -7.81
C MET A 200 -18.71 15.75 -7.98
N SER A 201 -18.61 17.02 -7.61
CA SER A 201 -19.66 18.03 -7.84
C SER A 201 -19.83 18.33 -9.35
N PRO A 202 -20.99 18.87 -9.79
CA PRO A 202 -21.19 19.24 -11.19
C PRO A 202 -20.11 20.19 -11.74
N ARG A 203 -19.62 21.12 -10.90
CA ARG A 203 -18.56 22.08 -11.26
C ARG A 203 -17.20 21.38 -11.47
N GLY A 204 -16.81 20.49 -10.57
CA GLY A 204 -15.57 19.72 -10.70
C GLY A 204 -15.58 18.72 -11.87
N GLN A 205 -16.75 18.17 -12.20
CA GLN A 205 -16.89 17.23 -13.32
C GLN A 205 -16.78 17.91 -14.70
N ALA A 206 -17.10 19.19 -14.82
CA ALA A 206 -16.99 19.92 -16.09
C ALA A 206 -15.55 19.94 -16.61
N SER A 207 -14.56 20.07 -15.73
CA SER A 207 -13.13 20.10 -16.09
C SER A 207 -12.55 18.72 -16.47
N LYS A 208 -13.28 17.60 -16.22
CA LYS A 208 -12.81 16.23 -16.41
C LYS A 208 -13.63 15.44 -17.43
N LYS A 209 -14.14 16.15 -18.45
CA LYS A 209 -14.99 15.55 -19.49
C LYS A 209 -14.36 14.30 -20.14
N ALA A 210 -13.08 14.37 -20.53
CA ALA A 210 -12.39 13.26 -21.17
C ALA A 210 -12.33 11.99 -20.28
N ALA A 211 -12.04 12.14 -18.97
CA ALA A 211 -12.04 11.01 -18.05
C ALA A 211 -13.43 10.39 -17.88
N LYS A 212 -14.46 11.25 -17.77
CA LYS A 212 -15.87 10.82 -17.66
C LYS A 212 -16.35 10.10 -18.91
N ASP A 213 -16.01 10.62 -20.09
CA ASP A 213 -16.41 10.02 -21.36
C ASP A 213 -15.70 8.69 -21.59
N ALA A 214 -14.41 8.61 -21.27
CA ALA A 214 -13.65 7.36 -21.32
C ALA A 214 -14.20 6.31 -20.34
N ALA A 215 -14.55 6.71 -19.12
CA ALA A 215 -15.14 5.82 -18.13
C ALA A 215 -16.49 5.27 -18.57
N LYS A 216 -17.39 6.15 -19.07
CA LYS A 216 -18.69 5.74 -19.61
C LYS A 216 -18.55 4.79 -20.80
N ALA A 217 -17.64 5.08 -21.74
CA ALA A 217 -17.38 4.22 -22.88
C ALA A 217 -16.89 2.84 -22.43
N PHE A 218 -15.99 2.78 -21.43
CA PHE A 218 -15.55 1.55 -20.83
C PHE A 218 -16.71 0.78 -20.18
N GLU A 219 -17.49 1.42 -19.30
CA GLU A 219 -18.64 0.81 -18.62
C GLU A 219 -19.66 0.23 -19.61
N ASN A 220 -20.00 1.01 -20.66
CA ASN A 220 -20.93 0.55 -21.69
C ASN A 220 -20.39 -0.67 -22.45
N THR A 221 -19.08 -0.67 -22.78
CA THR A 221 -18.44 -1.81 -23.45
C THR A 221 -18.47 -3.05 -22.56
N VAL A 222 -18.22 -2.92 -21.26
CA VAL A 222 -18.28 -4.04 -20.30
C VAL A 222 -19.72 -4.56 -20.14
N LYS A 223 -20.71 -3.68 -20.02
CA LYS A 223 -22.14 -4.05 -19.91
C LYS A 223 -22.61 -4.83 -21.14
N ASN A 224 -22.23 -4.38 -22.31
CA ASN A 224 -22.63 -4.99 -23.59
C ASN A 224 -21.75 -6.20 -23.96
N LYS A 225 -20.92 -6.73 -23.02
CA LYS A 225 -19.97 -7.81 -23.27
C LYS A 225 -19.06 -7.57 -24.48
N GLY A 226 -18.84 -6.30 -24.84
CA GLY A 226 -17.99 -5.88 -25.94
C GLY A 226 -16.51 -6.15 -25.66
N SER A 227 -15.71 -6.19 -26.73
CA SER A 227 -14.27 -6.41 -26.62
C SER A 227 -13.53 -5.15 -26.20
N ILE A 228 -12.80 -5.23 -25.09
CA ILE A 228 -11.85 -4.18 -24.66
C ILE A 228 -10.59 -4.17 -25.56
N LYS A 229 -10.39 -5.26 -26.35
CA LYS A 229 -9.24 -5.34 -27.27
C LYS A 229 -9.27 -4.21 -28.29
N GLY A 230 -8.19 -3.43 -28.33
CA GLY A 230 -8.06 -2.30 -29.24
C GLY A 230 -8.46 -0.94 -28.66
N GLN A 231 -9.23 -0.88 -27.56
CA GLN A 231 -9.68 0.37 -26.92
C GLN A 231 -8.97 0.66 -25.59
N GLY A 232 -8.18 -0.29 -25.07
CA GLY A 232 -7.40 -0.09 -23.85
C GLY A 232 -6.28 0.95 -24.01
N VAL A 233 -5.50 1.16 -22.95
CA VAL A 233 -4.39 2.12 -22.94
C VAL A 233 -3.41 1.86 -24.08
N LYS A 234 -3.18 2.90 -24.91
CA LYS A 234 -2.18 2.94 -25.99
C LYS A 234 -1.34 4.19 -25.82
N THR A 235 -0.02 4.08 -25.91
CA THR A 235 0.86 5.24 -26.00
C THR A 235 0.84 5.76 -27.43
N LEU A 236 0.51 7.04 -27.60
CA LEU A 236 0.46 7.72 -28.89
C LEU A 236 1.77 8.39 -29.21
N ASN A 237 2.31 9.13 -28.25
CA ASN A 237 3.59 9.79 -28.34
C ASN A 237 4.36 9.63 -27.04
N TRP A 238 5.68 9.49 -27.15
CA TRP A 238 6.59 9.34 -26.01
C TRP A 238 7.63 10.45 -26.03
N SER A 239 7.63 11.25 -24.98
CA SER A 239 8.69 12.22 -24.71
C SER A 239 8.87 12.37 -23.20
N ILE A 240 10.09 12.73 -22.76
CA ILE A 240 10.37 13.02 -21.34
C ILE A 240 9.60 14.25 -20.86
N ALA A 241 9.37 15.23 -21.74
CA ALA A 241 8.61 16.44 -21.41
C ALA A 241 7.09 16.17 -21.40
N LYS A 242 6.58 15.45 -22.42
CA LYS A 242 5.14 15.20 -22.58
C LYS A 242 4.89 13.86 -23.24
N THR A 243 4.26 12.95 -22.53
CA THR A 243 3.79 11.67 -23.05
C THR A 243 2.28 11.71 -23.26
N GLU A 244 1.83 11.23 -24.40
CA GLU A 244 0.42 11.16 -24.75
C GLU A 244 -0.05 9.72 -24.84
N ILE A 245 -1.20 9.44 -24.24
CA ILE A 245 -1.85 8.14 -24.27
C ILE A 245 -3.31 8.27 -24.71
N SER A 246 -3.88 7.18 -25.19
CA SER A 246 -5.33 7.09 -25.44
C SER A 246 -5.93 5.95 -24.63
N PHE A 247 -7.18 6.15 -24.18
CA PHE A 247 -8.00 5.14 -23.54
C PHE A 247 -9.46 5.36 -23.94
N PHE A 248 -10.08 4.37 -24.57
CA PHE A 248 -11.46 4.45 -25.10
C PHE A 248 -11.74 5.70 -25.94
N GLY A 249 -10.82 5.98 -26.88
CA GLY A 249 -10.94 7.11 -27.81
C GLY A 249 -10.57 8.48 -27.24
N GLN A 250 -10.46 8.60 -25.93
CA GLN A 250 -10.05 9.85 -25.27
C GLN A 250 -8.53 9.94 -25.14
N LYS A 251 -7.97 11.14 -25.34
CA LYS A 251 -6.55 11.41 -25.20
C LYS A 251 -6.24 11.99 -23.83
N PHE A 252 -5.17 11.51 -23.22
CA PHE A 252 -4.62 12.02 -21.97
C PHE A 252 -3.15 12.31 -22.16
N SER A 253 -2.65 13.33 -21.48
CA SER A 253 -1.23 13.67 -21.51
C SER A 253 -0.69 13.87 -20.11
N PHE A 254 0.56 13.48 -19.89
CA PHE A 254 1.28 13.72 -18.66
C PHE A 254 2.75 13.99 -18.95
N SER A 255 3.42 14.67 -18.03
CA SER A 255 4.87 14.83 -18.06
C SER A 255 5.52 13.78 -17.19
N PRO A 256 6.43 12.94 -17.71
CA PRO A 256 7.23 12.01 -16.91
C PRO A 256 8.00 12.67 -15.77
N ILE A 257 8.49 13.91 -15.97
CA ILE A 257 9.20 14.67 -14.93
C ILE A 257 8.26 14.99 -13.77
N TRP A 258 7.05 15.51 -14.05
CA TRP A 258 6.07 15.78 -13.02
C TRP A 258 5.53 14.51 -12.35
N ALA A 259 5.47 13.39 -13.09
CA ALA A 259 5.15 12.09 -12.53
C ALA A 259 6.23 11.63 -11.53
N PHE A 260 7.51 11.81 -11.85
CA PHE A 260 8.62 11.53 -10.94
C PHE A 260 8.55 12.40 -9.68
N ILE A 261 8.37 13.72 -9.84
CA ILE A 261 8.24 14.66 -8.71
C ILE A 261 7.02 14.31 -7.85
N GLY A 262 5.88 14.01 -8.46
CA GLY A 262 4.68 13.56 -7.74
C GLY A 262 4.92 12.27 -6.96
N GLY A 263 5.56 11.30 -7.58
CA GLY A 263 5.96 10.05 -6.93
C GLY A 263 6.92 10.28 -5.76
N PHE A 264 7.90 11.17 -5.94
CA PHE A 264 8.83 11.58 -4.88
C PHE A 264 8.10 12.22 -3.69
N CYS A 265 7.28 13.25 -3.92
CA CYS A 265 6.55 13.95 -2.86
C CYS A 265 5.59 13.02 -2.10
N ILE A 266 4.83 12.20 -2.83
CA ILE A 266 3.89 11.23 -2.26
C ILE A 266 4.64 10.22 -1.38
N SER A 267 5.73 9.67 -1.88
CA SER A 267 6.48 8.66 -1.13
C SER A 267 7.30 9.23 0.02
N ALA A 268 7.80 10.47 -0.11
CA ALA A 268 8.40 11.17 1.02
C ALA A 268 7.40 11.31 2.17
N MET A 269 6.20 11.82 1.90
CA MET A 269 5.12 11.90 2.89
C MET A 269 4.77 10.52 3.46
N ALA A 270 4.63 9.52 2.60
CA ALA A 270 4.27 8.17 2.99
C ALA A 270 5.34 7.46 3.83
N SER A 271 6.61 7.72 3.55
CA SER A 271 7.73 7.16 4.32
C SER A 271 7.80 7.73 5.72
N PHE A 272 7.47 9.01 5.90
CA PHE A 272 7.30 9.60 7.23
C PHE A 272 6.20 8.90 8.03
N ILE A 273 5.10 8.53 7.37
CA ILE A 273 3.91 7.97 8.01
C ILE A 273 4.06 6.47 8.26
N GLY A 274 4.87 5.77 7.48
CA GLY A 274 5.06 4.32 7.57
C GLY A 274 3.86 3.48 7.09
N VAL A 275 2.92 4.09 6.32
CA VAL A 275 1.66 3.44 5.88
C VAL A 275 1.72 2.97 4.42
N GLY A 276 2.87 3.16 3.75
CA GLY A 276 2.97 2.85 2.32
C GLY A 276 2.07 3.76 1.46
N GLY A 277 2.67 4.70 0.74
CA GLY A 277 2.00 5.83 0.06
C GLY A 277 0.95 5.55 -1.00
N GLY A 278 0.54 4.31 -1.16
CA GLY A 278 -0.34 3.89 -2.24
C GLY A 278 -1.64 4.69 -2.35
N PHE A 279 -2.21 5.15 -1.23
CA PHE A 279 -3.49 5.86 -1.26
C PHE A 279 -3.40 7.29 -1.82
N LEU A 280 -2.25 7.96 -1.72
CA LEU A 280 -2.04 9.31 -2.27
C LEU A 280 -1.86 9.30 -3.80
N TYR A 281 -1.48 8.19 -4.39
CA TYR A 281 -1.37 8.07 -5.83
C TYR A 281 -2.73 8.20 -6.54
N VAL A 282 -3.80 7.75 -5.92
CA VAL A 282 -5.14 7.81 -6.54
C VAL A 282 -5.58 9.24 -6.77
N PRO A 283 -5.62 10.16 -5.79
CA PRO A 283 -5.98 11.56 -6.03
C PRO A 283 -5.00 12.25 -6.98
N PHE A 284 -3.70 11.95 -6.92
CA PHE A 284 -2.74 12.50 -7.88
C PHE A 284 -3.09 12.11 -9.33
N LEU A 285 -3.36 10.82 -9.56
CA LEU A 285 -3.67 10.32 -10.90
C LEU A 285 -5.05 10.73 -11.41
N THR A 286 -6.04 10.84 -10.52
CA THR A 286 -7.39 11.28 -10.90
C THR A 286 -7.48 12.78 -11.06
N SER A 287 -6.83 13.53 -10.17
CA SER A 287 -7.04 14.96 -10.02
C SER A 287 -6.02 15.78 -10.83
N ILE A 288 -4.75 15.41 -10.75
CA ILE A 288 -3.67 16.16 -11.43
C ILE A 288 -3.48 15.62 -12.85
N VAL A 289 -3.39 14.30 -13.02
CA VAL A 289 -3.20 13.70 -14.35
C VAL A 289 -4.53 13.58 -15.11
N GLY A 290 -5.67 13.51 -14.40
CA GLY A 290 -7.00 13.46 -14.98
C GLY A 290 -7.39 12.10 -15.56
N LEU A 291 -6.83 11.00 -15.05
CA LEU A 291 -7.14 9.65 -15.52
C LEU A 291 -8.44 9.11 -14.89
N PRO A 292 -9.22 8.28 -15.62
CA PRO A 292 -10.36 7.58 -15.04
C PRO A 292 -9.89 6.50 -14.04
N MET A 293 -10.71 6.22 -13.00
CA MET A 293 -10.39 5.26 -11.94
C MET A 293 -10.01 3.86 -12.47
N PHE A 294 -10.59 3.45 -13.60
CA PHE A 294 -10.29 2.18 -14.25
C PHE A 294 -8.84 2.04 -14.73
N VAL A 295 -8.15 3.14 -14.96
CA VAL A 295 -6.73 3.18 -15.34
C VAL A 295 -5.84 3.50 -14.13
N VAL A 296 -6.37 4.29 -13.19
CA VAL A 296 -5.66 4.71 -11.98
C VAL A 296 -5.24 3.51 -11.14
N ALA A 297 -6.17 2.57 -10.87
CA ALA A 297 -5.89 1.39 -10.05
C ALA A 297 -4.70 0.56 -10.55
N GLY A 298 -4.60 0.37 -11.87
CA GLY A 298 -3.46 -0.34 -12.46
C GLY A 298 -2.16 0.48 -12.44
N THR A 299 -2.26 1.78 -12.70
CA THR A 299 -1.09 2.67 -12.79
C THR A 299 -0.45 2.90 -11.42
N SER A 300 -1.27 3.13 -10.39
CA SER A 300 -0.80 3.26 -9.00
C SER A 300 -0.14 1.97 -8.50
N SER A 301 -0.67 0.80 -8.88
CA SER A 301 -0.10 -0.49 -8.48
C SER A 301 1.36 -0.66 -8.90
N VAL A 302 1.76 -0.14 -10.07
CA VAL A 302 3.17 -0.19 -10.51
C VAL A 302 4.07 0.67 -9.63
N ALA A 303 3.65 1.90 -9.33
CA ALA A 303 4.41 2.79 -8.46
C ALA A 303 4.56 2.21 -7.04
N VAL A 304 3.47 1.66 -6.49
CA VAL A 304 3.47 0.99 -5.19
C VAL A 304 4.37 -0.25 -5.20
N LEU A 305 4.31 -1.08 -6.24
CA LEU A 305 5.15 -2.28 -6.35
C LEU A 305 6.63 -1.93 -6.25
N ILE A 306 7.08 -0.93 -7.00
CA ILE A 306 8.48 -0.48 -6.98
C ILE A 306 8.86 -0.02 -5.57
N GLY A 307 8.03 0.80 -4.93
CA GLY A 307 8.26 1.26 -3.57
C GLY A 307 8.30 0.14 -2.53
N MET A 308 7.40 -0.84 -2.64
CA MET A 308 7.32 -1.96 -1.68
C MET A 308 8.53 -2.91 -1.80
N ILE A 309 8.96 -3.24 -3.02
CA ILE A 309 10.17 -4.06 -3.24
C ILE A 309 11.36 -3.45 -2.49
N PHE A 310 11.58 -2.15 -2.70
CA PHE A 310 12.70 -1.45 -2.08
C PHE A 310 12.55 -1.35 -0.55
N SER A 311 11.32 -1.09 -0.08
CA SER A 311 11.05 -0.98 1.36
C SER A 311 11.24 -2.31 2.08
N ILE A 312 10.74 -3.42 1.54
CA ILE A 312 10.93 -4.78 2.07
C ILE A 312 12.43 -5.10 2.13
N PHE A 313 13.16 -4.85 1.05
CA PHE A 313 14.61 -5.04 1.02
C PHE A 313 15.32 -4.25 2.13
N ASN A 314 14.99 -2.96 2.28
CA ASN A 314 15.60 -2.10 3.30
C ASN A 314 15.33 -2.64 4.72
N PHE A 315 14.07 -2.98 5.03
CA PHE A 315 13.74 -3.45 6.38
C PHE A 315 14.30 -4.85 6.67
N MET A 316 14.18 -5.80 5.75
CA MET A 316 14.59 -7.17 6.02
C MET A 316 16.10 -7.38 5.84
N VAL A 317 16.69 -6.83 4.77
CA VAL A 317 18.11 -7.07 4.47
C VAL A 317 19.02 -6.09 5.19
N LEU A 318 18.71 -4.77 5.14
CA LEU A 318 19.60 -3.78 5.73
C LEU A 318 19.37 -3.58 7.23
N LYS A 319 18.13 -3.77 7.72
CA LYS A 319 17.82 -3.57 9.16
C LYS A 319 17.55 -4.86 9.92
N GLY A 320 17.55 -6.01 9.25
CA GLY A 320 17.36 -7.30 9.90
C GLY A 320 15.97 -7.50 10.54
N VAL A 321 14.92 -6.89 9.98
CA VAL A 321 13.58 -6.99 10.57
C VAL A 321 12.94 -8.34 10.27
N MET A 322 12.50 -9.04 11.29
CA MET A 322 11.86 -10.35 11.19
C MET A 322 10.37 -10.25 10.86
N VAL A 323 9.85 -11.27 10.21
CA VAL A 323 8.43 -11.45 9.88
C VAL A 323 7.95 -12.78 10.46
N TYR A 324 6.77 -12.79 11.06
CA TYR A 324 6.17 -14.03 11.54
C TYR A 324 5.52 -14.79 10.39
N TRP A 325 6.32 -15.63 9.73
CA TRP A 325 5.96 -16.33 8.49
C TRP A 325 4.74 -17.24 8.59
N PRO A 326 4.44 -17.94 9.71
CA PRO A 326 3.24 -18.77 9.80
C PRO A 326 1.95 -18.00 9.54
N MET A 327 1.85 -16.75 10.03
CA MET A 327 0.70 -15.88 9.80
C MET A 327 0.79 -15.23 8.40
N ILE A 328 1.90 -14.59 8.09
CA ILE A 328 2.06 -13.82 6.86
C ILE A 328 2.01 -14.73 5.62
N GLY A 329 2.54 -15.94 5.68
CA GLY A 329 2.44 -16.89 4.58
C GLY A 329 0.99 -17.20 4.20
N LEU A 330 0.12 -17.40 5.18
CA LEU A 330 -1.30 -17.60 4.96
C LEU A 330 -2.00 -16.33 4.43
N GLU A 331 -1.64 -15.18 4.99
CA GLU A 331 -2.17 -13.89 4.52
C GLU A 331 -1.73 -13.59 3.08
N LEU A 332 -0.52 -13.97 2.67
CA LEU A 332 -0.07 -13.83 1.29
C LEU A 332 -0.95 -14.64 0.32
N VAL A 333 -1.37 -15.86 0.72
CA VAL A 333 -2.34 -16.63 -0.08
C VAL A 333 -3.68 -15.88 -0.17
N GLY A 334 -4.18 -15.36 0.94
CA GLY A 334 -5.43 -14.58 0.98
C GLY A 334 -5.34 -13.33 0.09
N VAL A 335 -4.28 -12.54 0.24
CA VAL A 335 -4.02 -11.35 -0.58
C VAL A 335 -3.93 -11.70 -2.06
N PHE A 336 -3.24 -12.79 -2.42
CA PHE A 336 -3.15 -13.25 -3.80
C PHE A 336 -4.54 -13.49 -4.39
N VAL A 337 -5.40 -14.23 -3.68
CA VAL A 337 -6.79 -14.50 -4.08
C VAL A 337 -7.56 -13.18 -4.24
N GLY A 338 -7.55 -12.31 -3.22
CA GLY A 338 -8.22 -11.03 -3.25
C GLY A 338 -7.76 -10.14 -4.41
N SER A 339 -6.45 -10.12 -4.66
CA SER A 339 -5.84 -9.32 -5.72
C SER A 339 -6.15 -9.85 -7.13
N MET A 340 -6.42 -11.13 -7.27
CA MET A 340 -6.91 -11.70 -8.54
C MET A 340 -8.38 -11.35 -8.78
N ILE A 341 -9.18 -11.29 -7.74
CA ILE A 341 -10.62 -10.99 -7.80
C ILE A 341 -10.84 -9.50 -8.10
N GLY A 342 -10.10 -8.59 -7.46
CA GLY A 342 -10.32 -7.15 -7.54
C GLY A 342 -10.38 -6.58 -8.96
N PRO A 343 -9.38 -6.76 -9.83
CA PRO A 343 -9.44 -6.25 -11.21
C PRO A 343 -10.53 -6.89 -12.08
N ARG A 344 -10.98 -8.11 -11.72
CA ARG A 344 -12.06 -8.81 -12.42
C ARG A 344 -13.44 -8.28 -12.01
N THR A 345 -13.65 -8.03 -10.73
CA THR A 345 -14.90 -7.48 -10.18
C THR A 345 -14.99 -5.97 -10.36
N GLY A 346 -13.88 -5.26 -10.15
CA GLY A 346 -13.81 -3.81 -10.24
C GLY A 346 -14.21 -3.23 -11.61
N LYS A 347 -14.11 -4.01 -12.69
CA LYS A 347 -14.59 -3.56 -14.01
C LYS A 347 -16.12 -3.47 -14.12
N TYR A 348 -16.86 -4.16 -13.25
CA TYR A 348 -18.33 -4.13 -13.20
C TYR A 348 -18.84 -3.08 -12.20
N ILE A 349 -17.95 -2.51 -11.36
CA ILE A 349 -18.29 -1.47 -10.42
C ILE A 349 -18.21 -0.11 -11.15
N PRO A 350 -19.29 0.69 -11.16
CA PRO A 350 -19.27 2.01 -11.80
C PRO A 350 -18.18 2.91 -11.22
N GLU A 351 -17.58 3.77 -12.06
CA GLU A 351 -16.52 4.69 -11.62
C GLU A 351 -16.94 5.54 -10.42
N LYS A 352 -18.20 5.98 -10.39
CA LYS A 352 -18.76 6.73 -9.28
C LYS A 352 -18.71 5.95 -7.97
N ALA A 353 -19.02 4.65 -8.00
CA ALA A 353 -18.96 3.79 -6.82
C ALA A 353 -17.53 3.55 -6.35
N LEU A 354 -16.57 3.38 -7.28
CA LEU A 354 -15.15 3.29 -6.95
C LEU A 354 -14.63 4.56 -6.27
N LYS A 355 -15.05 5.73 -6.75
CA LYS A 355 -14.72 7.02 -6.12
C LYS A 355 -15.33 7.13 -4.73
N TRP A 356 -16.58 6.73 -4.55
CA TRP A 356 -17.22 6.71 -3.22
C TRP A 356 -16.53 5.75 -2.26
N LEU A 357 -16.16 4.56 -2.72
CA LEU A 357 -15.41 3.61 -1.90
C LEU A 357 -14.07 4.20 -1.44
N PHE A 358 -13.36 4.90 -2.34
CA PHE A 358 -12.16 5.65 -1.97
C PHE A 358 -12.46 6.72 -0.90
N LEU A 359 -13.52 7.51 -1.10
CA LEU A 359 -13.88 8.61 -0.20
C LEU A 359 -14.24 8.13 1.20
N VAL A 360 -15.01 7.03 1.31
CA VAL A 360 -15.37 6.45 2.62
C VAL A 360 -14.11 6.02 3.38
N LEU A 361 -13.17 5.36 2.69
CA LEU A 361 -11.91 4.94 3.29
C LEU A 361 -11.02 6.14 3.66
N ALA A 362 -10.94 7.15 2.80
CA ALA A 362 -10.19 8.37 3.08
C ALA A 362 -10.77 9.15 4.27
N PHE A 363 -12.09 9.24 4.36
CA PHE A 363 -12.78 9.86 5.49
C PHE A 363 -12.48 9.13 6.81
N TYR A 364 -12.61 7.81 6.82
CA TYR A 364 -12.28 7.00 7.99
C TYR A 364 -10.83 7.21 8.45
N ILE A 365 -9.88 7.20 7.51
CA ILE A 365 -8.47 7.41 7.82
C ILE A 365 -8.21 8.82 8.32
N GLY A 366 -8.81 9.83 7.66
CA GLY A 366 -8.69 11.22 8.04
C GLY A 366 -9.16 11.45 9.48
N ILE A 367 -10.34 10.96 9.83
CA ILE A 367 -10.89 11.03 11.20
C ILE A 367 -9.97 10.30 12.19
N ARG A 368 -9.64 9.05 11.91
CA ARG A 368 -8.84 8.22 12.81
C ARG A 368 -7.53 8.88 13.21
N TYR A 369 -6.77 9.36 12.22
CA TYR A 369 -5.46 9.96 12.50
C TYR A 369 -5.55 11.38 13.06
N THR A 370 -6.57 12.15 12.69
CA THR A 370 -6.80 13.49 13.26
C THR A 370 -7.18 13.39 14.75
N LEU A 371 -8.14 12.54 15.08
CA LEU A 371 -8.56 12.34 16.46
C LEU A 371 -7.43 11.78 17.33
N LYS A 372 -6.70 10.80 16.81
CA LYS A 372 -5.56 10.23 17.53
C LYS A 372 -4.42 11.23 17.71
N GLY A 373 -4.15 12.05 16.70
CA GLY A 373 -3.02 12.97 16.68
C GLY A 373 -3.21 14.22 17.52
N PHE A 374 -4.38 14.84 17.46
CA PHE A 374 -4.65 16.09 18.18
C PHE A 374 -5.38 15.89 19.51
N PHE A 375 -6.20 14.86 19.63
CA PHE A 375 -7.05 14.65 20.80
C PHE A 375 -6.69 13.39 21.58
N GLY A 376 -5.75 12.55 21.11
CA GLY A 376 -5.37 11.31 21.77
C GLY A 376 -6.43 10.20 21.70
N ILE A 377 -7.55 10.43 20.99
CA ILE A 377 -8.68 9.49 20.90
C ILE A 377 -8.34 8.40 19.87
N ALA A 378 -8.24 7.16 20.32
CA ALA A 378 -8.06 6.01 19.45
C ALA A 378 -9.43 5.50 18.95
N MET A 379 -9.66 5.53 17.63
CA MET A 379 -10.75 4.81 17.00
C MET A 379 -10.29 3.40 16.59
N LEU A 380 -11.20 2.45 16.64
CA LEU A 380 -11.00 1.08 16.17
C LEU A 380 -10.64 1.00 14.68
#